data_1c654198d693c5778b2ebeb950a908db
#
_entry.id   1c654198d693c5778b2ebeb950a908db
#
_cell.length_a   1.000
_cell.length_b   1.000
_cell.length_c   1.000
_cell.angle_alpha   90.00
_cell.angle_beta   90.00
_cell.angle_gamma   90.00
#
_symmetry.space_group_name_H-M   'P 1'
#
loop_
_entity.id
_entity.type
_entity.pdbx_description
1 polymer ?
#
loop_
_entity_poly.entity_id
_entity_poly.type
_entity_poly.pdbx_seq_one_letter_code
_entity_poly.pdbx_strand_id
1 'polypeptide(L)'
;MFEPIVTIRDLSLFLPGDVSQRRILHHIDWQVARGRHCALLGPNGSGKSTLLRLLRGELWPSKGHIWWHTAEGREQSPLAGRAMTALVSPSQQENYQRQAWDLTGLDLLLTGFDDTPLVYSDGGAQALARREAAVRMAGRLEAEGLLDRAMHTLSQGQLRLLLLGRALLRAPALLLLDECTDGLDARYREIFFDVLEEHAARCTVIMTAHRPGQIPDWCEERHYVSDGRLYSVPPSQTGQEASEAEETDAVQEKGLTITDDEAGQVEAVRPLLNLENVTVFIDRQEVLHNVTWSMHQGEHWRISGANGSGKSTLLRLLAGDEFAAAGGTLERWLPRQGGAVDTLAEMRKGIRLVSDLSQALYGYSLTAHDMVCTGFDNSIGVYRKFSPAEKAEALRRMREMFPEETEEGIEVLGQQSIRRLSTGQLRRLFLARALVGEPDLLLLDEPCSGLDAQSRARYLNLLDHLAARGLPMVFVSHHGEDAPLCINREAHMEDGRLRVIM
;
A
#
# COMPACT_ATOMS: atom_id res chain seq x y z
N MET A 1 -9.22 21.36 -33.13
CA MET A 1 -8.68 19.99 -33.06
C MET A 1 -7.54 20.07 -32.07
N PHE A 2 -7.57 19.30 -30.99
CA PHE A 2 -6.50 19.35 -29.97
C PHE A 2 -5.22 18.69 -30.52
N GLU A 3 -4.06 19.29 -30.19
CA GLU A 3 -2.77 18.79 -30.62
C GLU A 3 -2.42 17.50 -29.84
N PRO A 4 -2.07 16.39 -30.51
CA PRO A 4 -1.73 15.16 -29.83
C PRO A 4 -0.33 15.25 -29.17
N ILE A 5 -0.20 14.67 -27.96
CA ILE A 5 1.11 14.45 -27.30
C ILE A 5 1.59 13.02 -27.58
N VAL A 6 0.69 12.04 -27.48
CA VAL A 6 0.99 10.63 -27.75
C VAL A 6 -0.13 10.03 -28.59
N THR A 7 0.25 9.19 -29.55
CA THR A 7 -0.70 8.40 -30.33
C THR A 7 -0.32 6.92 -30.26
N ILE A 8 -1.29 6.09 -29.91
CA ILE A 8 -1.16 4.64 -29.85
C ILE A 8 -2.06 4.02 -30.91
N ARG A 9 -1.57 3.00 -31.62
CA ARG A 9 -2.33 2.28 -32.65
C ARG A 9 -2.11 0.77 -32.53
N ASP A 10 -3.21 0.04 -32.39
CA ASP A 10 -3.28 -1.43 -32.31
C ASP A 10 -2.21 -2.03 -31.36
N LEU A 11 -1.98 -1.36 -30.22
CA LEU A 11 -0.90 -1.73 -29.32
C LEU A 11 -1.29 -2.93 -28.48
N SER A 12 -0.39 -3.94 -28.47
CA SER A 12 -0.48 -5.09 -27.56
C SER A 12 0.86 -5.36 -26.89
N LEU A 13 0.82 -5.77 -25.61
CA LEU A 13 1.99 -6.12 -24.83
C LEU A 13 1.84 -7.51 -24.22
N PHE A 14 2.88 -8.34 -24.38
CA PHE A 14 3.01 -9.67 -23.80
C PHE A 14 4.16 -9.69 -22.79
N LEU A 15 4.03 -10.49 -21.72
CA LEU A 15 5.15 -10.75 -20.82
C LEU A 15 6.15 -11.72 -21.49
N PRO A 16 7.45 -11.41 -21.47
CA PRO A 16 8.46 -12.34 -21.92
C PRO A 16 8.58 -13.52 -20.93
N GLY A 17 8.68 -14.73 -21.47
CA GLY A 17 9.00 -15.94 -20.67
C GLY A 17 7.81 -16.72 -20.10
N ASP A 18 6.57 -16.39 -20.47
CA ASP A 18 5.41 -17.21 -20.15
C ASP A 18 5.03 -18.10 -21.33
N VAL A 19 4.98 -19.43 -21.10
CA VAL A 19 4.57 -20.42 -22.11
C VAL A 19 3.13 -20.17 -22.59
N SER A 20 2.31 -19.53 -21.74
CA SER A 20 0.91 -19.16 -22.04
C SER A 20 0.76 -17.84 -22.81
N GLN A 21 1.86 -17.10 -23.10
CA GLN A 21 1.85 -15.78 -23.72
C GLN A 21 0.77 -14.86 -23.10
N ARG A 22 0.76 -14.76 -21.77
CA ARG A 22 -0.23 -13.92 -21.08
C ARG A 22 -0.13 -12.48 -21.57
N ARG A 23 -1.18 -12.04 -22.27
CA ARG A 23 -1.29 -10.67 -22.75
C ARG A 23 -1.62 -9.77 -21.56
N ILE A 24 -0.92 -8.66 -21.44
CA ILE A 24 -1.21 -7.63 -20.43
C ILE A 24 -2.04 -6.51 -21.03
N LEU A 25 -1.73 -6.12 -22.27
CA LEU A 25 -2.47 -5.11 -23.01
C LEU A 25 -2.87 -5.65 -24.38
N HIS A 26 -4.08 -5.31 -24.84
CA HIS A 26 -4.70 -5.86 -26.03
C HIS A 26 -5.30 -4.76 -26.90
N HIS A 27 -4.82 -4.64 -28.15
CA HIS A 27 -5.43 -3.81 -29.18
C HIS A 27 -5.84 -2.42 -28.69
N ILE A 28 -4.88 -1.70 -28.06
CA ILE A 28 -5.14 -0.37 -27.55
C ILE A 28 -4.96 0.64 -28.69
N ASP A 29 -6.02 1.40 -28.94
CA ASP A 29 -6.05 2.59 -29.77
C ASP A 29 -6.36 3.78 -28.88
N TRP A 30 -5.42 4.73 -28.78
CA TRP A 30 -5.60 5.90 -27.93
C TRP A 30 -4.80 7.09 -28.42
N GLN A 31 -5.39 8.28 -28.27
CA GLN A 31 -4.73 9.54 -28.56
C GLN A 31 -4.82 10.44 -27.34
N VAL A 32 -3.69 10.74 -26.74
CA VAL A 32 -3.57 11.70 -25.65
C VAL A 32 -3.38 13.08 -26.22
N ALA A 33 -4.31 13.98 -25.94
CA ALA A 33 -4.27 15.35 -26.45
C ALA A 33 -3.71 16.33 -25.40
N ARG A 34 -3.05 17.37 -25.86
CA ARG A 34 -2.48 18.41 -24.99
C ARG A 34 -3.57 19.14 -24.21
N GLY A 35 -3.38 19.30 -22.89
CA GLY A 35 -4.33 19.97 -22.00
C GLY A 35 -5.59 19.16 -21.69
N ARG A 36 -5.70 17.91 -22.17
CA ARG A 36 -6.81 17.01 -21.82
C ARG A 36 -6.37 16.05 -20.73
N HIS A 37 -6.73 16.36 -19.49
CA HIS A 37 -6.38 15.56 -18.34
C HIS A 37 -7.29 14.33 -18.26
N CYS A 38 -6.70 13.18 -17.91
CA CYS A 38 -7.40 11.91 -17.98
C CYS A 38 -7.18 11.07 -16.73
N ALA A 39 -8.25 10.47 -16.23
CA ALA A 39 -8.19 9.43 -15.21
C ALA A 39 -8.37 8.04 -15.84
N LEU A 40 -7.45 7.13 -15.52
CA LEU A 40 -7.53 5.71 -15.85
C LEU A 40 -8.11 4.93 -14.68
N LEU A 41 -9.28 4.39 -14.84
CA LEU A 41 -10.02 3.60 -13.85
C LEU A 41 -9.96 2.11 -14.20
N GLY A 42 -10.13 1.25 -13.21
CA GLY A 42 -10.18 -0.21 -13.42
C GLY A 42 -9.58 -0.99 -12.26
N PRO A 43 -9.85 -2.30 -12.20
CA PRO A 43 -9.36 -3.16 -11.12
C PRO A 43 -7.84 -3.30 -11.14
N ASN A 44 -7.28 -3.80 -10.02
CA ASN A 44 -5.86 -4.12 -9.94
C ASN A 44 -5.51 -5.23 -10.93
N GLY A 45 -4.32 -5.12 -11.53
CA GLY A 45 -3.90 -6.09 -12.56
C GLY A 45 -4.53 -5.89 -13.94
N SER A 46 -5.40 -4.89 -14.15
CA SER A 46 -6.01 -4.61 -15.46
C SER A 46 -5.04 -4.06 -16.51
N GLY A 47 -3.85 -3.61 -16.10
CA GLY A 47 -2.83 -3.07 -17.01
C GLY A 47 -2.60 -1.57 -16.94
N LYS A 48 -3.22 -0.82 -16.00
CA LYS A 48 -3.08 0.64 -15.84
C LYS A 48 -1.61 1.08 -15.72
N SER A 49 -0.91 0.57 -14.72
CA SER A 49 0.52 0.88 -14.50
C SER A 49 1.39 0.49 -15.69
N THR A 50 1.06 -0.62 -16.35
CA THR A 50 1.76 -1.07 -17.56
C THR A 50 1.57 -0.08 -18.71
N LEU A 51 0.34 0.44 -18.88
CA LEU A 51 0.04 1.46 -19.89
C LEU A 51 0.79 2.77 -19.60
N LEU A 52 0.84 3.23 -18.33
CA LEU A 52 1.63 4.41 -17.96
C LEU A 52 3.13 4.22 -18.26
N ARG A 53 3.69 3.06 -17.94
CA ARG A 53 5.10 2.75 -18.25
C ARG A 53 5.39 2.69 -19.75
N LEU A 54 4.43 2.26 -20.56
CA LEU A 54 4.53 2.35 -22.02
C LEU A 54 4.53 3.81 -22.49
N LEU A 55 3.62 4.65 -21.99
CA LEU A 55 3.59 6.08 -22.28
C LEU A 55 4.91 6.78 -21.89
N ARG A 56 5.53 6.31 -20.80
CA ARG A 56 6.83 6.78 -20.32
C ARG A 56 8.01 6.36 -21.22
N GLY A 57 7.82 5.34 -22.07
CA GLY A 57 8.91 4.74 -22.85
C GLY A 57 9.80 3.81 -22.02
N GLU A 58 9.32 3.27 -20.90
CA GLU A 58 10.01 2.24 -20.10
C GLU A 58 9.76 0.83 -20.63
N LEU A 59 8.61 0.64 -21.26
CA LEU A 59 8.24 -0.59 -21.92
C LEU A 59 8.05 -0.36 -23.41
N TRP A 60 8.29 -1.42 -24.20
CA TRP A 60 8.08 -1.38 -25.64
C TRP A 60 6.96 -2.31 -26.06
N PRO A 61 6.04 -1.91 -26.96
CA PRO A 61 4.96 -2.75 -27.41
C PRO A 61 5.48 -4.01 -28.12
N SER A 62 4.84 -5.16 -27.86
CA SER A 62 5.11 -6.39 -28.58
C SER A 62 4.51 -6.41 -29.99
N LYS A 63 3.38 -5.67 -30.18
CA LYS A 63 2.71 -5.41 -31.45
C LYS A 63 2.14 -4.01 -31.44
N GLY A 64 1.90 -3.46 -32.63
CA GLY A 64 1.36 -2.11 -32.81
C GLY A 64 2.42 -1.03 -32.65
N HIS A 65 1.94 0.21 -32.48
CA HIS A 65 2.83 1.37 -32.53
C HIS A 65 2.46 2.39 -31.45
N ILE A 66 3.48 3.08 -30.94
CA ILE A 66 3.36 4.26 -30.11
C ILE A 66 4.22 5.39 -30.68
N TRP A 67 3.67 6.60 -30.74
CA TRP A 67 4.37 7.79 -31.22
C TRP A 67 4.24 8.90 -30.21
N TRP A 68 5.33 9.58 -29.96
CA TRP A 68 5.39 10.83 -29.21
C TRP A 68 5.49 11.99 -30.19
N HIS A 69 4.71 13.04 -29.97
CA HIS A 69 4.69 14.24 -30.80
C HIS A 69 5.60 15.30 -30.16
N THR A 70 6.84 15.39 -30.63
CA THR A 70 7.84 16.35 -30.18
C THR A 70 7.78 17.65 -31.00
N ALA A 71 8.57 18.66 -30.64
CA ALA A 71 8.71 19.87 -31.45
C ALA A 71 9.33 19.57 -32.84
N GLU A 72 10.10 18.49 -32.96
CA GLU A 72 10.78 18.08 -34.19
C GLU A 72 9.88 17.18 -35.06
N GLY A 73 8.74 16.76 -34.56
CA GLY A 73 7.79 15.91 -35.27
C GLY A 73 7.33 14.68 -34.49
N ARG A 74 6.89 13.68 -35.22
CA ARG A 74 6.35 12.43 -34.66
C ARG A 74 7.45 11.38 -34.58
N GLU A 75 7.74 10.92 -33.37
CA GLU A 75 8.81 9.97 -33.09
C GLU A 75 8.32 8.66 -32.48
N GLN A 76 8.99 7.56 -32.83
CA GLN A 76 8.80 6.24 -32.22
C GLN A 76 10.01 5.86 -31.35
N SER A 77 10.51 6.76 -30.54
CA SER A 77 11.68 6.51 -29.70
C SER A 77 11.32 6.47 -28.23
N PRO A 78 11.70 5.43 -27.46
CA PRO A 78 11.58 5.44 -26.00
C PRO A 78 12.23 6.66 -25.35
N LEU A 79 13.30 7.21 -25.96
CA LEU A 79 13.99 8.40 -25.48
C LEU A 79 13.10 9.63 -25.59
N ALA A 80 12.33 9.78 -26.68
CA ALA A 80 11.35 10.86 -26.83
C ALA A 80 10.27 10.75 -25.74
N GLY A 81 9.77 9.55 -25.49
CA GLY A 81 8.84 9.28 -24.37
C GLY A 81 9.41 9.73 -23.03
N ARG A 82 10.62 9.32 -22.70
CA ARG A 82 11.29 9.72 -21.46
C ARG A 82 11.55 11.23 -21.39
N ALA A 83 11.90 11.86 -22.51
CA ALA A 83 12.16 13.29 -22.55
C ALA A 83 10.89 14.12 -22.27
N MET A 84 9.75 13.72 -22.83
CA MET A 84 8.49 14.45 -22.75
C MET A 84 7.66 14.16 -21.50
N THR A 85 7.88 13.02 -20.85
CA THR A 85 7.01 12.55 -19.77
C THR A 85 7.74 12.45 -18.44
N ALA A 86 7.04 12.63 -17.35
CA ALA A 86 7.49 12.28 -16.01
C ALA A 86 6.49 11.29 -15.39
N LEU A 87 6.99 10.35 -14.59
CA LEU A 87 6.18 9.34 -13.91
C LEU A 87 6.40 9.47 -12.40
N VAL A 88 5.32 9.43 -11.64
CA VAL A 88 5.34 9.22 -10.18
C VAL A 88 4.58 7.94 -9.91
N SER A 89 5.19 6.99 -9.21
CA SER A 89 4.61 5.67 -8.96
C SER A 89 5.07 5.07 -7.64
N PRO A 90 4.30 4.11 -7.05
CA PRO A 90 4.73 3.38 -5.86
C PRO A 90 6.06 2.65 -6.05
N SER A 91 6.31 2.11 -7.24
CA SER A 91 7.57 1.40 -7.54
C SER A 91 8.80 2.31 -7.50
N GLN A 92 8.67 3.58 -7.89
CA GLN A 92 9.75 4.55 -7.71
C GLN A 92 9.99 4.83 -6.22
N GLN A 93 8.94 5.02 -5.46
CA GLN A 93 9.03 5.23 -4.01
C GLN A 93 9.75 4.07 -3.33
N GLU A 94 9.36 2.82 -3.63
CA GLU A 94 10.01 1.63 -3.13
C GLU A 94 11.49 1.55 -3.53
N ASN A 95 11.82 1.91 -4.75
CA ASN A 95 13.21 1.92 -5.22
C ASN A 95 14.07 2.88 -4.41
N TYR A 96 13.58 4.09 -4.12
CA TYR A 96 14.31 5.06 -3.30
C TYR A 96 14.41 4.62 -1.82
N GLN A 97 13.42 3.92 -1.28
CA GLN A 97 13.46 3.38 0.08
C GLN A 97 14.38 2.16 0.22
N ARG A 98 14.45 1.30 -0.82
CA ARG A 98 15.28 0.09 -0.81
C ARG A 98 16.76 0.36 -1.07
N GLN A 99 17.04 1.35 -1.90
CA GLN A 99 18.42 1.71 -2.20
C GLN A 99 18.91 2.59 -1.04
N ALA A 100 19.82 2.05 -0.24
CA ALA A 100 20.45 2.74 0.88
C ALA A 100 21.37 3.87 0.38
N TRP A 101 20.83 4.73 -0.49
CA TRP A 101 21.52 5.95 -0.89
C TRP A 101 21.34 6.98 0.22
N ASP A 102 22.45 7.57 0.61
CA ASP A 102 22.47 8.67 1.58
C ASP A 102 22.04 9.98 0.90
N LEU A 103 20.80 9.97 0.38
CA LEU A 103 20.20 11.12 -0.30
C LEU A 103 19.28 11.86 0.67
N THR A 104 19.38 13.19 0.61
CA THR A 104 18.47 14.09 1.31
C THR A 104 17.23 14.40 0.47
N GLY A 105 16.21 15.02 1.07
CA GLY A 105 15.05 15.51 0.31
C GLY A 105 15.40 16.49 -0.79
N LEU A 106 16.43 17.34 -0.55
CA LEU A 106 16.96 18.25 -1.58
C LEU A 106 17.61 17.50 -2.74
N ASP A 107 18.44 16.49 -2.43
CA ASP A 107 19.09 15.67 -3.45
C ASP A 107 18.04 14.96 -4.32
N LEU A 108 16.97 14.42 -3.71
CA LEU A 108 15.88 13.83 -4.46
C LEU A 108 15.26 14.81 -5.46
N LEU A 109 14.97 16.04 -5.05
CA LEU A 109 14.44 17.07 -5.95
C LEU A 109 15.42 17.38 -7.09
N LEU A 110 16.70 17.51 -6.79
CA LEU A 110 17.75 17.81 -7.78
C LEU A 110 17.89 16.70 -8.84
N THR A 111 17.69 15.42 -8.48
CA THR A 111 17.69 14.31 -9.45
C THR A 111 16.61 14.46 -10.52
N GLY A 112 15.58 15.29 -10.29
CA GLY A 112 14.49 15.53 -11.23
C GLY A 112 14.92 16.21 -12.52
N PHE A 113 15.91 17.08 -12.48
CA PHE A 113 16.35 17.84 -13.66
C PHE A 113 16.94 16.95 -14.77
N ASP A 114 17.65 15.90 -14.37
CA ASP A 114 18.33 14.99 -15.32
C ASP A 114 17.63 13.62 -15.42
N ASP A 115 16.53 13.43 -14.68
CA ASP A 115 15.79 12.16 -14.58
C ASP A 115 16.68 10.97 -14.22
N THR A 116 17.59 11.20 -13.30
CA THR A 116 18.55 10.21 -12.83
C THR A 116 18.25 9.81 -11.39
N PRO A 117 18.69 8.65 -10.93
CA PRO A 117 18.53 8.27 -9.52
C PRO A 117 19.58 8.92 -8.60
N LEU A 118 20.61 9.53 -9.16
CA LEU A 118 21.75 10.11 -8.44
C LEU A 118 21.91 11.58 -8.80
N VAL A 119 22.39 12.37 -7.86
CA VAL A 119 22.79 13.77 -8.08
C VAL A 119 24.16 13.78 -8.76
N TYR A 120 24.20 14.33 -9.96
CA TYR A 120 25.49 14.69 -10.58
C TYR A 120 25.85 16.11 -10.15
N SER A 121 27.04 16.28 -9.58
CA SER A 121 27.50 17.61 -9.15
C SER A 121 27.88 18.46 -10.37
N ASP A 122 26.90 19.23 -10.85
CA ASP A 122 27.20 20.33 -11.77
C ASP A 122 27.74 21.50 -10.95
N GLY A 123 28.95 21.96 -11.26
CA GLY A 123 29.48 23.19 -10.70
C GLY A 123 28.95 24.42 -11.45
N GLY A 124 28.89 25.58 -10.78
CA GLY A 124 28.63 26.88 -11.40
C GLY A 124 27.19 27.40 -11.28
N ALA A 125 26.86 28.38 -12.13
CA ALA A 125 25.60 29.14 -12.06
C ALA A 125 24.36 28.27 -12.28
N GLN A 126 24.44 27.19 -13.06
CA GLN A 126 23.34 26.27 -13.33
C GLN A 126 22.98 25.45 -12.09
N ALA A 127 23.96 24.98 -11.32
CA ALA A 127 23.74 24.27 -10.07
C ALA A 127 23.00 25.13 -9.04
N LEU A 128 23.35 26.40 -8.93
CA LEU A 128 22.70 27.35 -8.06
C LEU A 128 21.24 27.57 -8.47
N ALA A 129 20.99 27.80 -9.76
CA ALA A 129 19.63 27.97 -10.29
C ALA A 129 18.73 26.74 -10.06
N ARG A 130 19.29 25.51 -10.25
CA ARG A 130 18.58 24.24 -9.98
C ARG A 130 18.25 24.11 -8.49
N ARG A 131 19.21 24.44 -7.60
CA ARG A 131 19.00 24.42 -6.15
C ARG A 131 17.91 25.40 -5.71
N GLU A 132 17.93 26.63 -6.22
CA GLU A 132 16.89 27.61 -5.95
C GLU A 132 15.50 27.14 -6.44
N ALA A 133 15.45 26.52 -7.62
CA ALA A 133 14.19 25.98 -8.13
C ALA A 133 13.68 24.81 -7.27
N ALA A 134 14.56 23.93 -6.78
CA ALA A 134 14.22 22.85 -5.87
C ALA A 134 13.69 23.37 -4.53
N VAL A 135 14.33 24.40 -3.94
CA VAL A 135 13.86 25.04 -2.71
C VAL A 135 12.50 25.71 -2.91
N ARG A 136 12.30 26.44 -4.01
CA ARG A 136 10.97 27.02 -4.32
C ARG A 136 9.89 25.94 -4.49
N MET A 137 10.23 24.81 -5.11
CA MET A 137 9.29 23.68 -5.24
C MET A 137 8.96 23.09 -3.88
N ALA A 138 9.96 22.91 -3.00
CA ALA A 138 9.72 22.46 -1.64
C ALA A 138 8.79 23.39 -0.84
N GLY A 139 8.93 24.71 -1.00
CA GLY A 139 8.01 25.69 -0.41
C GLY A 139 6.56 25.53 -0.88
N ARG A 140 6.34 25.24 -2.17
CA ARG A 140 4.99 24.96 -2.70
C ARG A 140 4.38 23.67 -2.16
N LEU A 141 5.22 22.71 -1.85
CA LEU A 141 4.83 21.41 -1.29
C LEU A 141 4.74 21.43 0.24
N GLU A 142 4.93 22.57 0.89
CA GLU A 142 5.07 22.69 2.36
C GLU A 142 6.11 21.68 2.93
N ALA A 143 7.18 21.45 2.18
CA ALA A 143 8.18 20.40 2.43
C ALA A 143 9.59 20.93 2.71
N GLU A 144 9.74 22.25 3.03
CA GLU A 144 11.05 22.87 3.28
C GLU A 144 11.81 22.17 4.44
N GLY A 145 11.09 21.80 5.50
CA GLY A 145 11.65 21.06 6.63
C GLY A 145 12.12 19.64 6.30
N LEU A 146 11.88 19.14 5.07
CA LEU A 146 12.29 17.82 4.62
C LEU A 146 13.58 17.85 3.79
N LEU A 147 14.04 19.03 3.38
CA LEU A 147 15.16 19.19 2.45
C LEU A 147 16.47 18.57 2.97
N ASP A 148 16.75 18.74 4.24
CA ASP A 148 17.98 18.24 4.88
C ASP A 148 17.79 16.85 5.53
N ARG A 149 16.59 16.27 5.48
CA ARG A 149 16.31 14.96 6.04
C ARG A 149 16.69 13.85 5.07
N ALA A 150 17.29 12.79 5.61
CA ALA A 150 17.58 11.59 4.82
C ALA A 150 16.28 10.91 4.36
N MET A 151 16.23 10.45 3.11
CA MET A 151 15.01 9.91 2.50
C MET A 151 14.41 8.72 3.26
N HIS A 152 15.23 7.86 3.86
CA HIS A 152 14.76 6.71 4.63
C HIS A 152 14.04 7.10 5.93
N THR A 153 14.16 8.36 6.38
CA THR A 153 13.45 8.90 7.57
C THR A 153 12.11 9.55 7.23
N LEU A 154 11.79 9.67 5.95
CA LEU A 154 10.56 10.31 5.48
C LEU A 154 9.39 9.33 5.53
N SER A 155 8.20 9.86 5.90
CA SER A 155 6.97 9.09 5.76
C SER A 155 6.64 8.85 4.28
N GLN A 156 5.77 7.87 4.01
CA GLN A 156 5.33 7.58 2.63
C GLN A 156 4.72 8.82 1.96
N GLY A 157 3.89 9.58 2.69
CA GLY A 157 3.27 10.81 2.18
C GLY A 157 4.30 11.90 1.87
N GLN A 158 5.26 12.12 2.78
CA GLN A 158 6.34 13.10 2.59
C GLN A 158 7.20 12.76 1.36
N LEU A 159 7.58 11.50 1.22
CA LEU A 159 8.36 11.06 0.07
C LEU A 159 7.57 11.21 -1.24
N ARG A 160 6.26 10.95 -1.22
CA ARG A 160 5.40 11.08 -2.39
C ARG A 160 5.24 12.53 -2.86
N LEU A 161 5.13 13.49 -1.92
CA LEU A 161 5.15 14.93 -2.25
C LEU A 161 6.48 15.32 -2.91
N LEU A 162 7.60 14.89 -2.35
CA LEU A 162 8.92 15.18 -2.95
C LEU A 162 9.09 14.54 -4.33
N LEU A 163 8.55 13.33 -4.56
CA LEU A 163 8.55 12.69 -5.87
C LEU A 163 7.69 13.45 -6.90
N LEU A 164 6.55 14.04 -6.47
CA LEU A 164 5.77 14.95 -7.30
C LEU A 164 6.60 16.18 -7.68
N GLY A 165 7.22 16.84 -6.69
CA GLY A 165 8.10 18.00 -6.93
C GLY A 165 9.26 17.67 -7.88
N ARG A 166 9.89 16.52 -7.68
CA ARG A 166 10.93 15.98 -8.57
C ARG A 166 10.44 15.86 -10.02
N ALA A 167 9.24 15.31 -10.22
CA ALA A 167 8.66 15.15 -11.54
C ALA A 167 8.33 16.49 -12.21
N LEU A 168 7.82 17.46 -11.44
CA LEU A 168 7.41 18.78 -11.92
C LEU A 168 8.61 19.70 -12.26
N LEU A 169 9.73 19.57 -11.54
CA LEU A 169 10.96 20.37 -11.81
C LEU A 169 11.50 20.15 -13.21
N ARG A 170 11.17 19.05 -13.84
CA ARG A 170 11.53 18.76 -15.22
C ARG A 170 10.65 19.47 -16.26
N ALA A 171 9.53 20.07 -15.84
CA ALA A 171 8.52 20.66 -16.71
C ALA A 171 8.05 19.70 -17.83
N PRO A 172 7.55 18.51 -17.52
CA PRO A 172 7.14 17.52 -18.51
C PRO A 172 5.94 18.01 -19.34
N ALA A 173 5.86 17.61 -20.61
CA ALA A 173 4.65 17.82 -21.42
C ALA A 173 3.49 16.93 -20.98
N LEU A 174 3.82 15.73 -20.42
CA LEU A 174 2.88 14.74 -19.92
C LEU A 174 3.33 14.20 -18.56
N LEU A 175 2.53 14.42 -17.51
CA LEU A 175 2.75 13.90 -16.18
C LEU A 175 1.89 12.64 -16.00
N LEU A 176 2.54 11.56 -15.59
CA LEU A 176 1.92 10.26 -15.35
C LEU A 176 1.92 9.98 -13.84
N LEU A 177 0.75 9.74 -13.25
CA LEU A 177 0.57 9.53 -11.83
C LEU A 177 -0.06 8.15 -11.60
N ASP A 178 0.72 7.23 -11.05
CA ASP A 178 0.26 5.86 -10.77
C ASP A 178 -0.05 5.71 -9.29
N GLU A 179 -1.34 5.58 -8.96
CA GLU A 179 -1.85 5.39 -7.58
C GLU A 179 -1.27 6.38 -6.55
N CYS A 180 -1.01 7.62 -6.99
CA CYS A 180 -0.25 8.59 -6.19
C CYS A 180 -0.99 9.15 -4.99
N THR A 181 -2.30 8.99 -4.90
CA THR A 181 -3.13 9.48 -3.80
C THR A 181 -3.37 8.45 -2.71
N ASP A 182 -3.04 7.17 -2.97
CA ASP A 182 -3.20 6.11 -2.00
C ASP A 182 -2.19 6.24 -0.86
N GLY A 183 -2.65 6.14 0.38
CA GLY A 183 -1.80 6.30 1.57
C GLY A 183 -1.43 7.76 1.91
N LEU A 184 -1.96 8.77 1.20
CA LEU A 184 -1.88 10.16 1.62
C LEU A 184 -2.98 10.46 2.63
N ASP A 185 -2.62 11.11 3.76
CA ASP A 185 -3.61 11.70 4.65
C ASP A 185 -4.31 12.90 3.99
N ALA A 186 -5.33 13.44 4.65
CA ALA A 186 -6.14 14.52 4.10
C ALA A 186 -5.30 15.76 3.75
N ARG A 187 -4.35 16.16 4.65
CA ARG A 187 -3.50 17.33 4.45
C ARG A 187 -2.54 17.16 3.27
N TYR A 188 -1.80 16.04 3.23
CA TYR A 188 -0.86 15.79 2.14
C TYR A 188 -1.58 15.60 0.81
N ARG A 189 -2.81 15.09 0.82
CA ARG A 189 -3.64 14.99 -0.40
C ARG A 189 -4.06 16.36 -0.92
N GLU A 190 -4.46 17.26 -0.05
CA GLU A 190 -4.81 18.64 -0.41
C GLU A 190 -3.61 19.36 -1.04
N ILE A 191 -2.46 19.38 -0.38
CA ILE A 191 -1.22 19.95 -0.92
C ILE A 191 -0.84 19.35 -2.28
N PHE A 192 -0.97 18.01 -2.41
CA PHE A 192 -0.67 17.29 -3.64
C PHE A 192 -1.54 17.78 -4.79
N PHE A 193 -2.85 17.91 -4.59
CA PHE A 193 -3.78 18.35 -5.62
C PHE A 193 -3.65 19.83 -5.94
N ASP A 194 -3.42 20.70 -4.97
CA ASP A 194 -3.21 22.12 -5.18
C ASP A 194 -2.00 22.40 -6.07
N VAL A 195 -0.86 21.76 -5.77
CA VAL A 195 0.35 21.86 -6.59
C VAL A 195 0.14 21.25 -7.97
N LEU A 196 -0.62 20.17 -8.06
CA LEU A 196 -0.91 19.53 -9.34
C LEU A 196 -1.81 20.41 -10.22
N GLU A 197 -2.83 21.06 -9.66
CA GLU A 197 -3.74 21.97 -10.35
C GLU A 197 -3.01 23.19 -10.92
N GLU A 198 -2.11 23.80 -10.14
CA GLU A 198 -1.25 24.89 -10.62
C GLU A 198 -0.43 24.50 -11.87
N HIS A 199 -0.02 23.21 -11.96
CA HIS A 199 0.80 22.72 -13.06
C HIS A 199 -0.03 22.17 -14.22
N ALA A 200 -1.29 21.80 -14.00
CA ALA A 200 -2.19 21.26 -15.01
C ALA A 200 -2.41 22.22 -16.20
N ALA A 201 -2.30 23.53 -15.98
CA ALA A 201 -2.34 24.52 -17.06
C ALA A 201 -1.16 24.43 -18.05
N ARG A 202 -0.05 23.77 -17.66
CA ARG A 202 1.21 23.72 -18.44
C ARG A 202 1.60 22.32 -18.88
N CYS A 203 1.10 21.28 -18.22
CA CYS A 203 1.34 19.88 -18.60
C CYS A 203 0.01 19.11 -18.62
N THR A 204 -0.06 18.12 -19.50
CA THR A 204 -1.19 17.17 -19.48
C THR A 204 -0.97 16.15 -18.38
N VAL A 205 -2.02 15.78 -17.66
CA VAL A 205 -1.95 14.82 -16.56
C VAL A 205 -2.76 13.58 -16.91
N ILE A 206 -2.15 12.42 -16.75
CA ILE A 206 -2.85 11.12 -16.74
C ILE A 206 -2.62 10.51 -15.37
N MET A 207 -3.71 10.19 -14.67
CA MET A 207 -3.63 9.58 -13.35
C MET A 207 -4.40 8.26 -13.28
N THR A 208 -3.90 7.30 -12.53
CA THR A 208 -4.69 6.11 -12.17
C THR A 208 -5.39 6.34 -10.84
N ALA A 209 -6.61 5.87 -10.73
CA ALA A 209 -7.39 5.94 -9.49
C ALA A 209 -8.25 4.67 -9.32
N HIS A 210 -8.49 4.31 -8.06
CA HIS A 210 -9.37 3.19 -7.72
C HIS A 210 -10.78 3.64 -7.35
N ARG A 211 -10.94 4.90 -6.93
CA ARG A 211 -12.21 5.49 -6.50
C ARG A 211 -12.48 6.78 -7.26
N PRO A 212 -13.73 7.02 -7.71
CA PRO A 212 -14.08 8.28 -8.36
C PRO A 212 -13.75 9.52 -7.51
N GLY A 213 -13.90 9.44 -6.19
CA GLY A 213 -13.57 10.54 -5.25
C GLY A 213 -12.07 10.86 -5.09
N GLN A 214 -11.19 10.09 -5.72
CA GLN A 214 -9.76 10.38 -5.80
C GLN A 214 -9.38 11.23 -7.02
N ILE A 215 -10.33 11.51 -7.91
CA ILE A 215 -10.12 12.22 -9.17
C ILE A 215 -10.53 13.68 -8.96
N PRO A 216 -9.64 14.67 -9.17
CA PRO A 216 -10.00 16.07 -9.09
C PRO A 216 -10.95 16.47 -10.20
N ASP A 217 -11.80 17.48 -9.96
CA ASP A 217 -12.87 17.92 -10.86
C ASP A 217 -12.33 18.42 -12.21
N TRP A 218 -11.12 19.00 -12.24
CA TRP A 218 -10.49 19.47 -13.48
C TRP A 218 -9.98 18.31 -14.37
N CYS A 219 -9.97 17.06 -13.89
CA CYS A 219 -9.66 15.86 -14.68
C CYS A 219 -10.94 15.30 -15.29
N GLU A 220 -11.34 15.86 -16.44
CA GLU A 220 -12.66 15.61 -17.05
C GLU A 220 -12.76 14.28 -17.80
N GLU A 221 -11.67 13.83 -18.44
CA GLU A 221 -11.69 12.59 -19.23
C GLU A 221 -11.52 11.36 -18.34
N ARG A 222 -12.36 10.37 -18.57
CA ARG A 222 -12.31 9.08 -17.85
C ARG A 222 -12.20 7.94 -18.85
N HIS A 223 -11.18 7.11 -18.69
CA HIS A 223 -11.03 5.87 -19.43
C HIS A 223 -10.97 4.70 -18.45
N TYR A 224 -11.44 3.56 -18.91
CA TYR A 224 -11.52 2.35 -18.12
C TYR A 224 -10.59 1.29 -18.71
N VAL A 225 -9.75 0.69 -17.87
CA VAL A 225 -8.88 -0.41 -18.26
C VAL A 225 -9.44 -1.68 -17.64
N SER A 226 -9.86 -2.62 -18.48
CA SER A 226 -10.34 -3.94 -18.05
C SER A 226 -9.77 -5.01 -18.98
N ASP A 227 -9.25 -6.09 -18.39
CA ASP A 227 -8.66 -7.21 -19.11
C ASP A 227 -7.65 -6.77 -20.20
N GLY A 228 -6.84 -5.77 -19.87
CA GLY A 228 -5.83 -5.22 -20.79
C GLY A 228 -6.35 -4.41 -21.95
N ARG A 229 -7.62 -4.03 -21.97
CA ARG A 229 -8.27 -3.18 -22.99
C ARG A 229 -8.63 -1.83 -22.41
N LEU A 230 -8.64 -0.81 -23.28
CA LEU A 230 -9.01 0.56 -22.91
C LEU A 230 -10.42 0.88 -23.46
N TYR A 231 -11.27 1.43 -22.60
CA TYR A 231 -12.65 1.80 -22.91
C TYR A 231 -12.92 3.25 -22.52
N SER A 232 -13.70 3.97 -23.32
CA SER A 232 -14.13 5.34 -23.00
C SER A 232 -15.37 5.37 -22.09
N VAL A 233 -16.06 4.24 -21.94
CA VAL A 233 -17.24 4.06 -21.09
C VAL A 233 -17.00 2.82 -20.22
N PRO A 234 -17.50 2.77 -18.96
CA PRO A 234 -17.36 1.57 -18.15
C PRO A 234 -17.84 0.35 -18.93
N PRO A 235 -17.06 -0.73 -19.04
CA PRO A 235 -17.57 -1.97 -19.59
C PRO A 235 -18.74 -2.36 -18.70
N SER A 236 -19.96 -2.41 -19.28
CA SER A 236 -21.13 -2.88 -18.58
C SER A 236 -20.80 -4.25 -18.01
N GLN A 237 -21.10 -4.49 -16.74
CA GLN A 237 -21.05 -5.81 -16.10
C GLN A 237 -22.17 -6.67 -16.73
N THR A 238 -22.01 -7.01 -18.01
CA THR A 238 -22.86 -7.95 -18.71
C THR A 238 -22.40 -9.34 -18.33
N GLY A 239 -22.92 -9.87 -17.21
CA GLY A 239 -22.80 -11.27 -16.94
C GLY A 239 -22.90 -11.77 -15.50
N GLN A 240 -23.18 -10.94 -14.49
CA GLN A 240 -23.35 -11.47 -13.13
C GLN A 240 -24.32 -10.66 -12.22
N GLU A 241 -25.30 -9.95 -12.78
CA GLU A 241 -26.39 -9.38 -11.99
C GLU A 241 -27.74 -9.97 -12.39
N ALA A 242 -27.90 -11.27 -12.18
CA ALA A 242 -29.23 -11.91 -12.25
C ALA A 242 -29.25 -13.15 -11.35
N SER A 243 -28.90 -13.02 -10.07
CA SER A 243 -29.19 -14.07 -9.07
C SER A 243 -28.82 -13.69 -7.61
N GLU A 244 -28.95 -12.45 -7.20
CA GLU A 244 -28.91 -12.13 -5.76
C GLU A 244 -29.76 -10.87 -5.48
N ALA A 245 -31.03 -10.94 -5.85
CA ALA A 245 -32.08 -10.10 -5.31
C ALA A 245 -33.21 -11.05 -4.95
N GLU A 246 -33.16 -11.57 -3.74
CA GLU A 246 -34.27 -12.11 -2.94
C GLU A 246 -33.69 -13.12 -1.96
N GLU A 247 -33.47 -12.63 -0.75
CA GLU A 247 -33.73 -13.32 0.51
C GLU A 247 -33.06 -12.56 1.66
N THR A 248 -33.69 -11.43 2.00
CA THR A 248 -33.56 -10.88 3.35
C THR A 248 -34.56 -11.59 4.20
N ASP A 249 -34.20 -12.73 4.74
CA ASP A 249 -34.95 -13.32 5.83
C ASP A 249 -34.41 -12.82 7.17
N ALA A 250 -35.33 -12.23 7.89
CA ALA A 250 -35.17 -11.67 9.21
C ALA A 250 -34.64 -12.73 10.20
N VAL A 251 -33.44 -12.53 10.70
CA VAL A 251 -32.98 -13.22 11.90
C VAL A 251 -33.57 -12.50 13.10
N GLN A 252 -34.59 -13.12 13.69
CA GLN A 252 -35.18 -12.71 14.96
C GLN A 252 -34.12 -12.66 16.05
N GLU A 253 -34.03 -11.53 16.71
CA GLU A 253 -33.43 -11.37 18.04
C GLU A 253 -34.07 -12.38 19.03
N LYS A 254 -33.32 -13.40 19.40
CA LYS A 254 -33.59 -14.14 20.62
C LYS A 254 -32.83 -13.48 21.75
N GLY A 255 -33.53 -12.65 22.51
CA GLY A 255 -33.07 -12.16 23.79
C GLY A 255 -32.74 -13.32 24.72
N LEU A 256 -31.47 -13.47 25.08
CA LEU A 256 -31.07 -14.26 26.22
C LEU A 256 -31.21 -13.39 27.46
N THR A 257 -32.24 -13.67 28.24
CA THR A 257 -32.36 -13.23 29.62
C THR A 257 -31.27 -13.91 30.44
N ILE A 258 -30.28 -13.16 30.87
CA ILE A 258 -29.29 -13.59 31.87
C ILE A 258 -30.01 -13.48 33.22
N THR A 259 -30.27 -14.63 33.85
CA THR A 259 -30.66 -14.70 35.27
C THR A 259 -29.41 -14.48 36.11
N ASP A 260 -29.46 -13.42 36.94
CA ASP A 260 -28.54 -13.22 38.05
C ASP A 260 -28.68 -14.36 39.03
N ASP A 261 -27.68 -15.21 39.13
CA ASP A 261 -27.31 -15.95 40.35
C ASP A 261 -26.05 -16.79 40.03
N GLU A 262 -24.90 -16.27 40.42
CA GLU A 262 -23.78 -16.97 41.03
C GLU A 262 -22.61 -15.98 41.15
N ALA A 263 -22.45 -15.44 42.34
CA ALA A 263 -21.26 -14.72 42.77
C ALA A 263 -20.09 -15.71 42.95
N GLY A 264 -19.57 -16.20 41.82
CA GLY A 264 -18.25 -16.83 41.71
C GLY A 264 -17.22 -15.73 41.53
N GLN A 265 -16.13 -15.79 42.25
CA GLN A 265 -14.97 -14.91 42.18
C GLN A 265 -14.60 -14.70 40.71
N VAL A 266 -14.81 -13.48 40.19
CA VAL A 266 -14.33 -13.05 38.90
C VAL A 266 -12.82 -12.95 39.07
N GLU A 267 -12.06 -13.98 38.67
CA GLU A 267 -10.62 -13.82 38.36
C GLU A 267 -10.55 -12.67 37.38
N ALA A 268 -9.86 -11.59 37.79
CA ALA A 268 -9.66 -10.44 36.93
C ALA A 268 -9.01 -10.94 35.63
N VAL A 269 -9.78 -10.88 34.54
CA VAL A 269 -9.32 -11.33 33.20
C VAL A 269 -8.09 -10.50 32.85
N ARG A 270 -6.92 -11.15 32.88
CA ARG A 270 -5.66 -10.48 32.56
C ARG A 270 -5.71 -9.93 31.13
N PRO A 271 -5.28 -8.68 30.92
CA PRO A 271 -5.20 -8.13 29.57
C PRO A 271 -4.11 -8.87 28.75
N LEU A 272 -4.35 -9.01 27.45
CA LEU A 272 -3.32 -9.50 26.49
C LEU A 272 -2.14 -8.55 26.42
N LEU A 273 -2.45 -7.26 26.45
CA LEU A 273 -1.46 -6.17 26.43
C LEU A 273 -1.81 -5.16 27.53
N ASN A 274 -0.80 -4.72 28.28
CA ASN A 274 -0.94 -3.66 29.26
C ASN A 274 0.23 -2.69 29.16
N LEU A 275 -0.04 -1.45 28.75
CA LEU A 275 0.90 -0.35 28.64
C LEU A 275 0.62 0.66 29.74
N GLU A 276 1.65 1.04 30.50
CA GLU A 276 1.57 2.09 31.51
C GLU A 276 2.69 3.11 31.29
N ASN A 277 2.29 4.36 30.98
CA ASN A 277 3.18 5.49 30.77
C ASN A 277 4.33 5.21 29.78
N VAL A 278 4.04 4.48 28.70
CA VAL A 278 5.05 4.07 27.73
C VAL A 278 5.43 5.22 26.81
N THR A 279 6.72 5.54 26.76
CA THR A 279 7.33 6.50 25.84
C THR A 279 8.30 5.77 24.91
N VAL A 280 8.34 6.15 23.63
CA VAL A 280 9.26 5.59 22.64
C VAL A 280 10.03 6.70 21.95
N PHE A 281 11.36 6.53 21.85
CA PHE A 281 12.25 7.40 21.10
C PHE A 281 12.75 6.69 19.84
N ILE A 282 12.68 7.37 18.68
CA ILE A 282 13.33 6.97 17.44
C ILE A 282 14.28 8.09 17.04
N ASP A 283 15.55 7.78 16.79
CA ASP A 283 16.59 8.76 16.43
C ASP A 283 16.63 9.99 17.36
N ARG A 284 16.48 9.77 18.67
CA ARG A 284 16.43 10.78 19.74
C ARG A 284 15.18 11.69 19.69
N GLN A 285 14.23 11.42 18.83
CA GLN A 285 12.94 12.11 18.80
C GLN A 285 11.91 11.27 19.56
N GLU A 286 11.17 11.92 20.45
CA GLU A 286 10.06 11.27 21.15
C GLU A 286 8.90 11.10 20.17
N VAL A 287 8.49 9.86 19.90
CA VAL A 287 7.44 9.51 18.93
C VAL A 287 6.17 9.04 19.62
N LEU A 288 6.28 8.34 20.75
CA LEU A 288 5.14 8.02 21.61
C LEU A 288 5.32 8.67 22.97
N HIS A 289 4.24 9.30 23.47
CA HIS A 289 4.27 10.14 24.66
C HIS A 289 3.36 9.58 25.76
N ASN A 290 3.93 8.92 26.78
CA ASN A 290 3.22 8.42 27.97
C ASN A 290 1.93 7.65 27.62
N VAL A 291 2.03 6.69 26.68
CA VAL A 291 0.90 5.88 26.27
C VAL A 291 0.50 4.92 27.39
N THR A 292 -0.76 5.01 27.83
CA THR A 292 -1.40 4.09 28.78
C THR A 292 -2.60 3.48 28.11
N TRP A 293 -2.59 2.14 27.95
CA TRP A 293 -3.61 1.41 27.23
C TRP A 293 -3.56 -0.07 27.56
N SER A 294 -4.74 -0.70 27.61
CA SER A 294 -4.86 -2.15 27.80
C SER A 294 -5.77 -2.75 26.73
N MET A 295 -5.50 -4.01 26.36
CA MET A 295 -6.29 -4.80 25.44
C MET A 295 -6.57 -6.19 26.03
N HIS A 296 -7.82 -6.63 25.93
CA HIS A 296 -8.28 -7.92 26.45
C HIS A 296 -8.63 -8.92 25.34
N GLN A 297 -8.75 -10.19 25.73
CA GLN A 297 -9.22 -11.23 24.82
C GLN A 297 -10.63 -10.90 24.31
N GLY A 298 -10.87 -11.09 23.00
CA GLY A 298 -12.15 -10.77 22.35
C GLY A 298 -12.31 -9.30 21.97
N GLU A 299 -11.33 -8.44 22.24
CA GLU A 299 -11.32 -7.08 21.74
C GLU A 299 -10.66 -7.00 20.37
N HIS A 300 -11.27 -6.23 19.48
CA HIS A 300 -10.79 -5.92 18.14
C HIS A 300 -10.73 -4.40 18.02
N TRP A 301 -9.51 -3.88 18.03
CA TRP A 301 -9.27 -2.46 18.10
C TRP A 301 -9.03 -1.84 16.74
N ARG A 302 -9.65 -0.70 16.50
CA ARG A 302 -9.28 0.22 15.43
C ARG A 302 -8.49 1.39 16.00
N ILE A 303 -7.31 1.67 15.45
CA ILE A 303 -6.52 2.86 15.78
C ILE A 303 -6.49 3.78 14.58
N SER A 304 -7.11 4.96 14.73
CA SER A 304 -7.15 6.02 13.72
C SER A 304 -6.15 7.14 14.06
N GLY A 305 -5.93 8.07 13.13
CA GLY A 305 -5.06 9.24 13.32
C GLY A 305 -4.30 9.62 12.05
N ALA A 306 -3.75 10.84 12.01
CA ALA A 306 -2.98 11.34 10.88
C ALA A 306 -1.70 10.52 10.62
N ASN A 307 -1.14 10.63 9.42
CA ASN A 307 0.17 10.05 9.12
C ASN A 307 1.25 10.73 9.99
N GLY A 308 2.18 9.93 10.51
CA GLY A 308 3.20 10.43 11.44
C GLY A 308 2.75 10.59 12.89
N SER A 309 1.48 10.29 13.24
CA SER A 309 0.99 10.38 14.62
C SER A 309 1.53 9.32 15.59
N GLY A 310 2.29 8.30 15.09
CA GLY A 310 2.88 7.25 15.91
C GLY A 310 2.22 5.88 15.80
N LYS A 311 1.17 5.68 14.97
CA LYS A 311 0.42 4.41 14.83
C LYS A 311 1.32 3.21 14.52
N SER A 312 2.12 3.29 13.46
CA SER A 312 3.04 2.21 13.08
C SER A 312 4.12 1.96 14.13
N THR A 313 4.55 3.02 14.84
CA THR A 313 5.49 2.89 15.96
C THR A 313 4.86 2.14 17.13
N LEU A 314 3.59 2.42 17.43
CA LEU A 314 2.85 1.65 18.44
C LEU A 314 2.74 0.18 18.04
N LEU A 315 2.38 -0.15 16.80
CA LEU A 315 2.31 -1.54 16.36
C LEU A 315 3.68 -2.25 16.44
N ARG A 316 4.78 -1.58 16.06
CA ARG A 316 6.13 -2.13 16.18
C ARG A 316 6.55 -2.32 17.63
N LEU A 317 6.18 -1.40 18.52
CA LEU A 317 6.38 -1.57 19.97
C LEU A 317 5.65 -2.82 20.49
N LEU A 318 4.36 -3.00 20.11
CA LEU A 318 3.58 -4.17 20.51
C LEU A 318 4.17 -5.47 19.99
N ALA A 319 4.69 -5.48 18.75
CA ALA A 319 5.37 -6.62 18.13
C ALA A 319 6.76 -6.92 18.71
N GLY A 320 7.35 -5.99 19.49
CA GLY A 320 8.68 -6.12 20.06
C GLY A 320 9.81 -5.66 19.14
N ASP A 321 9.50 -4.95 18.05
CA ASP A 321 10.50 -4.38 17.14
C ASP A 321 10.99 -2.99 17.61
N GLU A 322 10.27 -2.35 18.54
CA GLU A 322 10.66 -1.13 19.24
C GLU A 322 10.63 -1.35 20.75
N PHE A 323 11.29 -0.46 21.50
CA PHE A 323 11.45 -0.58 22.95
C PHE A 323 10.87 0.63 23.68
N ALA A 324 10.24 0.37 24.83
CA ALA A 324 9.83 1.42 25.74
C ALA A 324 11.05 2.06 26.41
N ALA A 325 11.00 3.39 26.57
CA ALA A 325 11.98 4.12 27.37
C ALA A 325 11.83 3.78 28.87
N ALA A 326 12.89 4.01 29.63
CA ALA A 326 12.89 3.79 31.07
C ALA A 326 11.76 4.62 31.74
N GLY A 327 10.98 3.99 32.61
CA GLY A 327 9.88 4.63 33.35
C GLY A 327 8.47 4.22 32.92
N GLY A 328 8.32 3.61 31.72
CA GLY A 328 7.08 2.95 31.29
C GLY A 328 7.17 1.44 31.40
N THR A 329 6.02 0.77 31.51
CA THR A 329 5.92 -0.70 31.49
C THR A 329 5.04 -1.17 30.35
N LEU A 330 5.44 -2.29 29.74
CA LEU A 330 4.66 -2.99 28.73
C LEU A 330 4.66 -4.48 29.04
N GLU A 331 3.51 -4.96 29.49
CA GLU A 331 3.31 -6.38 29.76
C GLU A 331 2.54 -7.02 28.59
N ARG A 332 2.93 -8.25 28.23
CA ARG A 332 2.27 -9.09 27.24
C ARG A 332 1.89 -10.42 27.84
N TRP A 333 0.63 -10.76 27.77
CA TRP A 333 0.10 -12.03 28.22
C TRP A 333 -0.47 -12.80 27.05
N LEU A 334 0.27 -13.79 26.56
CA LEU A 334 -0.07 -14.55 25.36
C LEU A 334 -0.45 -15.99 25.74
N PRO A 335 -1.73 -16.33 25.82
CA PRO A 335 -2.19 -17.62 26.34
C PRO A 335 -1.61 -18.83 25.62
N ARG A 336 -1.49 -18.77 24.28
CA ARG A 336 -0.93 -19.86 23.47
C ARG A 336 0.58 -20.03 23.64
N GLN A 337 1.26 -19.01 24.12
CA GLN A 337 2.69 -19.05 24.43
C GLN A 337 2.98 -19.38 25.91
N GLY A 338 1.94 -19.70 26.69
CA GLY A 338 2.07 -20.11 28.10
C GLY A 338 1.93 -18.97 29.11
N GLY A 339 1.56 -17.76 28.69
CA GLY A 339 1.25 -16.64 29.57
C GLY A 339 2.12 -15.40 29.37
N ALA A 340 2.80 -14.94 30.44
CA ALA A 340 3.68 -13.75 30.33
C ALA A 340 4.85 -14.01 29.38
N VAL A 341 5.12 -13.03 28.52
CA VAL A 341 6.11 -13.14 27.43
C VAL A 341 7.08 -11.99 27.52
N ASP A 342 8.37 -12.31 27.75
CA ASP A 342 9.44 -11.34 27.93
C ASP A 342 10.53 -11.42 26.84
N THR A 343 10.56 -12.51 26.08
CA THR A 343 11.57 -12.70 25.03
C THR A 343 11.04 -12.32 23.66
N LEU A 344 11.91 -11.72 22.84
CA LEU A 344 11.55 -11.36 21.45
C LEU A 344 11.13 -12.59 20.63
N ALA A 345 11.71 -13.76 20.92
CA ALA A 345 11.37 -15.00 20.20
C ALA A 345 9.93 -15.46 20.49
N GLU A 346 9.48 -15.35 21.75
CA GLU A 346 8.10 -15.67 22.15
C GLU A 346 7.12 -14.62 21.63
N MET A 347 7.46 -13.32 21.74
CA MET A 347 6.67 -12.22 21.18
C MET A 347 6.40 -12.46 19.68
N ARG A 348 7.43 -12.77 18.91
CA ARG A 348 7.33 -13.02 17.47
C ARG A 348 6.54 -14.29 17.10
N LYS A 349 6.37 -15.23 18.03
CA LYS A 349 5.49 -16.39 17.81
C LYS A 349 4.02 -16.02 18.04
N GLY A 350 3.74 -15.30 19.11
CA GLY A 350 2.36 -15.00 19.53
C GLY A 350 1.79 -13.72 18.94
N ILE A 351 2.61 -12.74 18.56
CA ILE A 351 2.16 -11.48 17.95
C ILE A 351 2.66 -11.42 16.51
N ARG A 352 1.75 -11.17 15.57
CA ARG A 352 2.08 -11.07 14.15
C ARG A 352 1.72 -9.71 13.60
N LEU A 353 2.71 -9.04 13.00
CA LEU A 353 2.54 -7.76 12.34
C LEU A 353 2.49 -7.95 10.82
N VAL A 354 1.43 -7.44 10.21
CA VAL A 354 1.28 -7.31 8.75
C VAL A 354 1.31 -5.83 8.40
N SER A 355 2.32 -5.40 7.65
CA SER A 355 2.51 -4.01 7.25
C SER A 355 3.04 -3.92 5.81
N ASP A 356 2.93 -2.74 5.20
CA ASP A 356 3.52 -2.46 3.88
C ASP A 356 5.04 -2.63 3.87
N LEU A 357 5.69 -2.23 4.95
CA LEU A 357 7.13 -2.40 5.11
C LEU A 357 7.54 -3.88 5.05
N SER A 358 6.72 -4.76 5.63
CA SER A 358 6.97 -6.20 5.57
C SER A 358 6.97 -6.70 4.12
N GLN A 359 6.13 -6.15 3.25
CA GLN A 359 6.07 -6.51 1.83
C GLN A 359 7.26 -5.96 1.05
N ALA A 360 7.67 -4.74 1.34
CA ALA A 360 8.82 -4.09 0.69
C ALA A 360 10.13 -4.85 0.93
N LEU A 361 10.28 -5.51 2.07
CA LEU A 361 11.47 -6.29 2.42
C LEU A 361 11.61 -7.60 1.65
N TYR A 362 10.52 -8.12 1.03
CA TYR A 362 10.57 -9.36 0.24
C TYR A 362 11.19 -9.15 -1.14
N GLY A 363 12.47 -8.83 -1.17
CA GLY A 363 13.28 -8.70 -2.41
C GLY A 363 13.63 -10.03 -3.08
N TYR A 364 13.39 -11.16 -2.43
CA TYR A 364 13.77 -12.50 -2.90
C TYR A 364 12.74 -13.07 -3.89
N SER A 365 13.23 -13.87 -4.85
CA SER A 365 12.37 -14.62 -5.76
C SER A 365 11.88 -15.88 -5.05
N LEU A 366 10.84 -15.74 -4.22
CA LEU A 366 10.20 -16.86 -3.53
C LEU A 366 8.93 -17.29 -4.27
N THR A 367 8.56 -18.58 -4.11
CA THR A 367 7.21 -19.02 -4.44
C THR A 367 6.21 -18.52 -3.38
N ALA A 368 4.93 -18.44 -3.71
CA ALA A 368 3.89 -18.06 -2.76
C ALA A 368 3.86 -19.01 -1.53
N HIS A 369 4.01 -20.30 -1.76
CA HIS A 369 4.06 -21.31 -0.71
C HIS A 369 5.29 -21.14 0.20
N ASP A 370 6.49 -20.95 -0.38
CA ASP A 370 7.71 -20.74 0.42
C ASP A 370 7.60 -19.45 1.24
N MET A 371 7.02 -18.39 0.68
CA MET A 371 6.78 -17.14 1.41
C MET A 371 5.87 -17.36 2.63
N VAL A 372 4.79 -18.12 2.50
CA VAL A 372 3.93 -18.47 3.65
C VAL A 372 4.70 -19.29 4.68
N CYS A 373 5.52 -20.26 4.25
CA CYS A 373 6.37 -21.04 5.16
C CYS A 373 7.34 -20.19 5.97
N THR A 374 7.84 -19.06 5.43
CA THR A 374 8.73 -18.15 6.20
C THR A 374 8.07 -17.58 7.46
N GLY A 375 6.75 -17.66 7.57
CA GLY A 375 6.01 -17.27 8.76
C GLY A 375 6.35 -18.07 10.00
N PHE A 376 6.74 -19.34 9.89
CA PHE A 376 7.15 -20.15 11.03
C PHE A 376 8.37 -19.58 11.77
N ASP A 377 9.30 -19.01 11.01
CA ASP A 377 10.53 -18.43 11.54
C ASP A 377 10.45 -16.90 11.68
N ASN A 378 9.32 -16.32 11.27
CA ASN A 378 9.15 -14.86 11.10
C ASN A 378 10.29 -14.21 10.30
N SER A 379 10.78 -14.90 9.27
CA SER A 379 11.93 -14.49 8.45
C SER A 379 11.47 -13.92 7.10
N ILE A 380 12.30 -13.11 6.45
CA ILE A 380 12.04 -12.55 5.12
C ILE A 380 12.52 -13.46 3.96
N GLY A 381 13.19 -14.56 4.29
CA GLY A 381 13.73 -15.53 3.32
C GLY A 381 13.70 -16.94 3.87
N VAL A 382 13.94 -17.93 3.00
CA VAL A 382 14.04 -19.34 3.36
C VAL A 382 15.47 -19.66 3.77
N TYR A 383 15.69 -19.88 5.07
CA TYR A 383 17.01 -20.18 5.63
C TYR A 383 17.17 -21.63 6.11
N ARG A 384 16.08 -22.40 6.09
CA ARG A 384 16.08 -23.82 6.42
C ARG A 384 15.10 -24.61 5.54
N LYS A 385 15.17 -25.92 5.60
CA LYS A 385 14.13 -26.78 5.01
C LYS A 385 12.93 -26.88 5.95
N PHE A 386 11.74 -26.62 5.44
CA PHE A 386 10.50 -26.83 6.18
C PHE A 386 10.09 -28.29 6.15
N SER A 387 9.58 -28.77 7.27
CA SER A 387 9.05 -30.15 7.40
C SER A 387 7.79 -30.34 6.54
N PRO A 388 7.40 -31.59 6.22
CA PRO A 388 6.14 -31.86 5.52
C PRO A 388 4.92 -31.31 6.27
N ALA A 389 4.91 -31.33 7.61
CA ALA A 389 3.83 -30.79 8.42
C ALA A 389 3.71 -29.27 8.28
N GLU A 390 4.83 -28.54 8.34
CA GLU A 390 4.85 -27.08 8.15
C GLU A 390 4.37 -26.70 6.73
N LYS A 391 4.80 -27.44 5.71
CA LYS A 391 4.35 -27.21 4.35
C LYS A 391 2.86 -27.46 4.17
N ALA A 392 2.31 -28.51 4.78
CA ALA A 392 0.89 -28.79 4.77
C ALA A 392 0.07 -27.72 5.52
N GLU A 393 0.59 -27.23 6.64
CA GLU A 393 0.01 -26.11 7.38
C GLU A 393 -0.02 -24.85 6.53
N ALA A 394 1.08 -24.49 5.86
CA ALA A 394 1.14 -23.33 4.98
C ALA A 394 0.10 -23.41 3.85
N LEU A 395 -0.06 -24.57 3.21
CA LEU A 395 -1.09 -24.79 2.20
C LEU A 395 -2.50 -24.66 2.80
N ARG A 396 -2.75 -25.17 4.01
CA ARG A 396 -4.01 -25.00 4.72
C ARG A 396 -4.33 -23.52 4.94
N ARG A 397 -3.36 -22.72 5.40
CA ARG A 397 -3.55 -21.27 5.59
C ARG A 397 -3.78 -20.54 4.25
N MET A 398 -3.14 -20.97 3.20
CA MET A 398 -3.42 -20.45 1.86
C MET A 398 -4.88 -20.74 1.45
N ARG A 399 -5.39 -21.94 1.65
CA ARG A 399 -6.80 -22.30 1.36
C ARG A 399 -7.77 -21.42 2.15
N GLU A 400 -7.50 -21.18 3.44
CA GLU A 400 -8.31 -20.28 4.27
C GLU A 400 -8.39 -18.86 3.69
N MET A 401 -7.29 -18.36 3.08
CA MET A 401 -7.23 -17.02 2.52
C MET A 401 -7.76 -16.91 1.08
N PHE A 402 -7.98 -18.03 0.41
CA PHE A 402 -8.47 -18.09 -0.97
C PHE A 402 -9.62 -19.09 -1.08
N PRO A 403 -10.75 -18.84 -0.39
CA PRO A 403 -11.88 -19.77 -0.36
C PRO A 403 -12.56 -19.95 -1.72
N GLU A 404 -12.32 -19.02 -2.67
CA GLU A 404 -12.82 -19.09 -4.04
C GLU A 404 -12.03 -20.05 -4.93
N GLU A 405 -10.83 -20.47 -4.52
CA GLU A 405 -9.95 -21.32 -5.31
C GLU A 405 -10.16 -22.80 -5.03
N THR A 406 -10.01 -23.63 -6.04
CA THR A 406 -9.98 -25.09 -5.88
C THR A 406 -8.65 -25.55 -5.25
N GLU A 407 -8.59 -26.81 -4.79
CA GLU A 407 -7.34 -27.38 -4.26
C GLU A 407 -6.20 -27.30 -5.26
N GLU A 408 -6.48 -27.63 -6.52
CA GLU A 408 -5.51 -27.57 -7.62
C GLU A 408 -5.11 -26.10 -7.89
N GLY A 409 -6.07 -25.16 -7.83
CA GLY A 409 -5.82 -23.72 -7.94
C GLY A 409 -4.86 -23.20 -6.86
N ILE A 410 -5.01 -23.67 -5.62
CA ILE A 410 -4.11 -23.32 -4.51
C ILE A 410 -2.69 -23.87 -4.72
N GLU A 411 -2.56 -25.09 -5.24
CA GLU A 411 -1.25 -25.67 -5.57
C GLU A 411 -0.56 -24.88 -6.67
N VAL A 412 -1.29 -24.53 -7.73
CA VAL A 412 -0.78 -23.68 -8.82
C VAL A 412 -0.37 -22.30 -8.29
N LEU A 413 -1.22 -21.65 -7.46
CA LEU A 413 -0.90 -20.39 -6.80
C LEU A 413 0.37 -20.53 -5.95
N GLY A 414 0.49 -21.62 -5.19
CA GLY A 414 1.63 -21.91 -4.33
C GLY A 414 2.97 -21.97 -5.07
N GLN A 415 2.96 -22.41 -6.30
CA GLN A 415 4.16 -22.50 -7.16
C GLN A 415 4.50 -21.18 -7.88
N GLN A 416 3.59 -20.23 -7.91
CA GLN A 416 3.86 -18.94 -8.55
C GLN A 416 4.86 -18.09 -7.76
N SER A 417 5.71 -17.37 -8.48
CA SER A 417 6.58 -16.37 -7.87
C SER A 417 5.72 -15.22 -7.30
N ILE A 418 6.01 -14.79 -6.06
CA ILE A 418 5.33 -13.65 -5.41
C ILE A 418 5.37 -12.36 -6.24
N ARG A 419 6.36 -12.21 -7.12
CA ARG A 419 6.50 -11.05 -8.02
C ARG A 419 5.45 -11.00 -9.14
N ARG A 420 4.75 -12.10 -9.39
CA ARG A 420 3.72 -12.21 -10.43
C ARG A 420 2.31 -12.09 -9.90
N LEU A 421 2.15 -11.99 -8.60
CA LEU A 421 0.87 -11.91 -7.93
C LEU A 421 0.31 -10.49 -7.96
N SER A 422 -1.02 -10.39 -8.00
CA SER A 422 -1.69 -9.10 -7.80
C SER A 422 -1.50 -8.62 -6.36
N THR A 423 -1.65 -7.30 -6.13
CA THR A 423 -1.58 -6.71 -4.79
C THR A 423 -2.56 -7.39 -3.83
N GLY A 424 -3.80 -7.67 -4.27
CA GLY A 424 -4.79 -8.35 -3.46
C GLY A 424 -4.41 -9.79 -3.11
N GLN A 425 -3.84 -10.55 -4.05
CA GLN A 425 -3.33 -11.89 -3.78
C GLN A 425 -2.16 -11.85 -2.80
N LEU A 426 -1.23 -10.93 -3.00
CA LEU A 426 -0.06 -10.78 -2.15
C LEU A 426 -0.47 -10.41 -0.71
N ARG A 427 -1.42 -9.49 -0.51
CA ARG A 427 -1.96 -9.12 0.81
C ARG A 427 -2.56 -10.33 1.54
N ARG A 428 -3.36 -11.13 0.86
CA ARG A 428 -3.94 -12.35 1.43
C ARG A 428 -2.89 -13.40 1.78
N LEU A 429 -1.82 -13.52 1.00
CA LEU A 429 -0.70 -14.40 1.33
C LEU A 429 0.10 -13.91 2.54
N PHE A 430 0.29 -12.60 2.71
CA PHE A 430 0.90 -12.05 3.94
C PHE A 430 0.03 -12.35 5.17
N LEU A 431 -1.29 -12.33 5.01
CA LEU A 431 -2.20 -12.74 6.07
C LEU A 431 -2.06 -14.25 6.35
N ALA A 432 -2.03 -15.11 5.31
CA ALA A 432 -1.76 -16.55 5.46
C ALA A 432 -0.44 -16.80 6.21
N ARG A 433 0.62 -16.07 5.83
CA ARG A 433 1.93 -16.13 6.48
C ARG A 433 1.88 -15.73 7.95
N ALA A 434 1.10 -14.73 8.30
CA ALA A 434 0.94 -14.30 9.69
C ALA A 434 0.21 -15.34 10.55
N LEU A 435 -0.64 -16.16 9.94
CA LEU A 435 -1.47 -17.14 10.64
C LEU A 435 -0.78 -18.51 10.87
N VAL A 436 0.36 -18.79 10.22
CA VAL A 436 1.11 -20.01 10.53
C VAL A 436 1.63 -19.95 11.98
N GLY A 437 1.55 -21.08 12.69
CA GLY A 437 1.95 -21.16 14.10
C GLY A 437 0.93 -20.58 15.07
N GLU A 438 -0.29 -20.25 14.64
CA GLU A 438 -1.45 -19.87 15.45
C GLU A 438 -1.16 -18.72 16.45
N PRO A 439 -1.02 -17.48 15.98
CA PRO A 439 -0.73 -16.34 16.85
C PRO A 439 -1.87 -16.06 17.84
N ASP A 440 -1.51 -15.39 18.94
CA ASP A 440 -2.47 -14.90 19.94
C ASP A 440 -3.04 -13.53 19.55
N LEU A 441 -2.31 -12.73 18.77
CA LEU A 441 -2.67 -11.37 18.38
C LEU A 441 -2.20 -11.04 16.97
N LEU A 442 -3.07 -10.40 16.18
CA LEU A 442 -2.78 -9.91 14.84
C LEU A 442 -2.73 -8.37 14.84
N LEU A 443 -1.63 -7.82 14.38
CA LEU A 443 -1.42 -6.39 14.20
C LEU A 443 -1.43 -6.08 12.70
N LEU A 444 -2.27 -5.13 12.27
CA LEU A 444 -2.52 -4.82 10.87
C LEU A 444 -2.27 -3.32 10.63
N ASP A 445 -1.19 -3.00 9.92
CA ASP A 445 -0.82 -1.62 9.60
C ASP A 445 -1.23 -1.29 8.16
N GLU A 446 -2.30 -0.53 8.01
CA GLU A 446 -2.91 -0.13 6.74
C GLU A 446 -3.09 -1.28 5.72
N PRO A 447 -3.68 -2.42 6.13
CA PRO A 447 -3.67 -3.64 5.32
C PRO A 447 -4.49 -3.53 4.03
N CYS A 448 -5.39 -2.55 3.93
CA CYS A 448 -6.23 -2.31 2.76
C CYS A 448 -5.66 -1.28 1.78
N SER A 449 -4.49 -0.70 2.07
CA SER A 449 -3.84 0.27 1.19
C SER A 449 -3.54 -0.35 -0.18
N GLY A 450 -3.86 0.36 -1.27
CA GLY A 450 -3.64 -0.10 -2.64
C GLY A 450 -4.54 -1.26 -3.10
N LEU A 451 -5.58 -1.61 -2.35
CA LEU A 451 -6.57 -2.60 -2.78
C LEU A 451 -7.73 -1.95 -3.54
N ASP A 452 -8.14 -2.57 -4.65
CA ASP A 452 -9.40 -2.23 -5.29
C ASP A 452 -10.60 -2.60 -4.40
N ALA A 453 -11.80 -2.11 -4.72
CA ALA A 453 -12.99 -2.29 -3.90
C ALA A 453 -13.33 -3.77 -3.65
N GLN A 454 -13.20 -4.63 -4.67
CA GLN A 454 -13.50 -6.05 -4.56
C GLN A 454 -12.46 -6.80 -3.69
N SER A 455 -11.18 -6.54 -3.93
CA SER A 455 -10.08 -7.13 -3.14
C SER A 455 -10.15 -6.70 -1.69
N ARG A 456 -10.53 -5.43 -1.43
CA ARG A 456 -10.72 -4.89 -0.10
C ARG A 456 -11.88 -5.58 0.62
N ALA A 457 -13.05 -5.67 0.01
CA ALA A 457 -14.20 -6.34 0.61
C ALA A 457 -13.88 -7.79 0.97
N ARG A 458 -13.20 -8.52 0.08
CA ARG A 458 -12.74 -9.90 0.38
C ARG A 458 -11.77 -9.94 1.55
N TYR A 459 -10.82 -9.00 1.62
CA TYR A 459 -9.84 -8.96 2.70
C TYR A 459 -10.49 -8.66 4.05
N LEU A 460 -11.42 -7.69 4.11
CA LEU A 460 -12.16 -7.37 5.34
C LEU A 460 -13.03 -8.54 5.81
N ASN A 461 -13.72 -9.23 4.90
CA ASN A 461 -14.48 -10.44 5.23
C ASN A 461 -13.59 -11.55 5.83
N LEU A 462 -12.36 -11.71 5.34
CA LEU A 462 -11.40 -12.67 5.92
C LEU A 462 -11.03 -12.28 7.36
N LEU A 463 -10.84 -10.98 7.64
CA LEU A 463 -10.58 -10.50 9.01
C LEU A 463 -11.77 -10.75 9.94
N ASP A 464 -13.00 -10.54 9.47
CA ASP A 464 -14.22 -10.84 10.25
C ASP A 464 -14.32 -12.33 10.56
N HIS A 465 -13.98 -13.20 9.61
CA HIS A 465 -13.91 -14.66 9.85
C HIS A 465 -12.84 -15.04 10.89
N LEU A 466 -11.67 -14.40 10.87
CA LEU A 466 -10.62 -14.66 11.85
C LEU A 466 -11.02 -14.18 13.25
N ALA A 467 -11.69 -13.04 13.35
CA ALA A 467 -12.24 -12.52 14.60
C ALA A 467 -13.32 -13.44 15.19
N ALA A 468 -14.23 -13.95 14.35
CA ALA A 468 -15.26 -14.91 14.76
C ALA A 468 -14.66 -16.23 15.32
N ARG A 469 -13.42 -16.57 14.93
CA ARG A 469 -12.65 -17.69 15.49
C ARG A 469 -11.86 -17.33 16.75
N GLY A 470 -12.06 -16.12 17.29
CA GLY A 470 -11.48 -15.67 18.54
C GLY A 470 -10.03 -15.13 18.42
N LEU A 471 -9.56 -14.73 17.23
CA LEU A 471 -8.25 -14.09 17.07
C LEU A 471 -8.40 -12.58 17.27
N PRO A 472 -7.87 -12.01 18.38
CA PRO A 472 -7.87 -10.58 18.63
C PRO A 472 -7.03 -9.85 17.59
N MET A 473 -7.40 -8.62 17.24
CA MET A 473 -6.64 -7.82 16.30
C MET A 473 -6.59 -6.33 16.63
N VAL A 474 -5.50 -5.70 16.23
CA VAL A 474 -5.36 -4.24 16.20
C VAL A 474 -5.24 -3.81 14.75
N PHE A 475 -6.21 -3.05 14.27
CA PHE A 475 -6.33 -2.59 12.90
C PHE A 475 -6.03 -1.09 12.82
N VAL A 476 -5.01 -0.71 12.09
CA VAL A 476 -4.65 0.69 11.83
C VAL A 476 -5.14 1.08 10.46
N SER A 477 -5.95 2.14 10.37
CA SER A 477 -6.38 2.74 9.11
C SER A 477 -6.67 4.23 9.30
N HIS A 478 -6.35 5.01 8.28
CA HIS A 478 -6.70 6.44 8.21
C HIS A 478 -8.05 6.68 7.50
N HIS A 479 -8.66 5.65 6.91
CA HIS A 479 -9.97 5.70 6.27
C HIS A 479 -11.04 5.07 7.15
N GLY A 480 -12.10 5.84 7.48
CA GLY A 480 -13.20 5.37 8.34
C GLY A 480 -13.99 4.19 7.76
N GLU A 481 -14.08 4.13 6.43
CA GLU A 481 -14.86 3.13 5.69
C GLU A 481 -14.14 1.79 5.47
N ASP A 482 -12.86 1.70 5.83
CA ASP A 482 -12.01 0.53 5.55
C ASP A 482 -11.81 -0.36 6.79
N ALA A 483 -12.73 -0.39 7.74
CA ALA A 483 -12.64 -1.25 8.93
C ALA A 483 -13.49 -2.52 8.78
N PRO A 484 -13.02 -3.69 9.26
CA PRO A 484 -13.84 -4.90 9.33
C PRO A 484 -15.00 -4.72 10.34
N LEU A 485 -16.07 -5.47 10.16
CA LEU A 485 -17.28 -5.39 11.01
C LEU A 485 -17.03 -5.85 12.46
N CYS A 486 -16.02 -6.68 12.66
CA CYS A 486 -15.66 -7.20 13.98
C CYS A 486 -15.09 -6.15 14.95
N ILE A 487 -14.71 -4.96 14.46
CA ILE A 487 -14.16 -3.90 15.32
C ILE A 487 -15.19 -3.51 16.39
N ASN A 488 -14.80 -3.64 17.65
CA ASN A 488 -15.65 -3.36 18.81
C ASN A 488 -15.04 -2.34 19.78
N ARG A 489 -13.81 -1.85 19.49
CA ARG A 489 -13.12 -0.82 20.25
C ARG A 489 -12.40 0.14 19.30
N GLU A 490 -12.36 1.41 19.68
CA GLU A 490 -11.67 2.43 18.91
C GLU A 490 -10.75 3.29 19.75
N ALA A 491 -9.62 3.68 19.16
CA ALA A 491 -8.70 4.67 19.73
C ALA A 491 -8.21 5.62 18.63
N HIS A 492 -7.88 6.83 19.04
CA HIS A 492 -7.29 7.86 18.17
C HIS A 492 -5.87 8.18 18.61
N MET A 493 -4.96 8.22 17.66
CA MET A 493 -3.56 8.60 17.87
C MET A 493 -3.33 9.99 17.32
N GLU A 494 -2.90 10.91 18.19
CA GLU A 494 -2.57 12.29 17.84
C GLU A 494 -1.27 12.69 18.55
N ASP A 495 -0.29 13.19 17.79
CA ASP A 495 1.01 13.62 18.29
C ASP A 495 1.63 12.64 19.31
N GLY A 496 1.69 11.36 18.96
CA GLY A 496 2.28 10.31 19.81
C GLY A 496 1.45 9.92 21.04
N ARG A 497 0.26 10.44 21.22
CA ARG A 497 -0.64 10.15 22.34
C ARG A 497 -1.84 9.34 21.88
N LEU A 498 -2.17 8.30 22.62
CA LEU A 498 -3.32 7.45 22.35
C LEU A 498 -4.52 7.87 23.23
N ARG A 499 -5.65 8.14 22.61
CA ARG A 499 -6.92 8.39 23.28
C ARG A 499 -7.93 7.30 22.91
N VAL A 500 -8.46 6.59 23.88
CA VAL A 500 -9.55 5.64 23.68
C VAL A 500 -10.83 6.43 23.39
N ILE A 501 -11.53 6.02 22.31
CA ILE A 501 -12.85 6.51 21.94
C ILE A 501 -13.82 5.39 22.32
N MET A 502 -14.81 5.70 23.17
CA MET A 502 -15.78 4.69 23.62
C MET A 502 -16.66 4.18 22.48
#